data_58a9333ae3d071b8c19b1964d0bcf504
#
_entry.id   58a9333ae3d071b8c19b1964d0bcf504
#
_cell.length_a   1.000
_cell.length_b   1.000
_cell.length_c   1.000
_cell.angle_alpha   90.00
_cell.angle_beta   90.00
_cell.angle_gamma   90.00
#
_symmetry.space_group_name_H-M   'P 1'
#
loop_
_entity.id
_entity.type
_entity.pdbx_description
1 polymer ?
#
loop_
_entity_poly.entity_id
_entity_poly.type
_entity_poly.pdbx_seq_one_letter_code
_entity_poly.pdbx_strand_id
1 'polypeptide(L)'
;VHNGSFASSFEPINPLMRDNWAKFKRNNIVRFQHWRHSDGPRPTLCVIHGFMGSPYLVNGLFFSLPWFYRSGYDVLLYTLPFHGRRAEKNSPFSGYGYFANGMTGFAEAMGQAVYDFRTILNWLEHKGVDRIALTGLSLGGYTSALVASADDRLQAVIPNVPLVTPESAFDDWWPASKVVQLTRFVGGMSRE
;
A
#
# COMPACT_ATOMS: atom_id res chain seq x y z
N VAL A 1 14.17 13.80 6.90
CA VAL A 1 13.55 12.64 6.24
C VAL A 1 13.94 11.40 7.02
N HIS A 2 12.95 10.60 7.43
CA HIS A 2 13.14 9.38 8.23
C HIS A 2 12.49 8.19 7.53
N ASN A 3 13.14 7.03 7.58
CA ASN A 3 12.55 5.77 7.13
C ASN A 3 12.03 5.04 8.38
N GLY A 4 10.72 4.77 8.40
CA GLY A 4 10.07 4.01 9.47
C GLY A 4 9.79 2.57 9.04
N SER A 5 9.77 1.67 10.03
CA SER A 5 9.32 0.30 9.82
C SER A 5 8.84 -0.33 11.13
N PHE A 6 7.88 -1.25 11.03
CA PHE A 6 7.40 -2.07 12.13
C PHE A 6 6.89 -3.42 11.62
N ALA A 7 6.76 -4.40 12.49
CA ALA A 7 6.16 -5.69 12.13
C ALA A 7 4.64 -5.52 11.97
N SER A 8 4.09 -5.98 10.86
CA SER A 8 2.63 -6.06 10.67
C SER A 8 2.05 -7.11 11.61
N SER A 9 0.98 -6.74 12.31
CA SER A 9 0.17 -7.66 13.10
C SER A 9 -1.09 -8.11 12.34
N PHE A 10 -1.13 -7.90 11.02
CA PHE A 10 -2.23 -8.36 10.19
C PHE A 10 -2.28 -9.89 10.14
N GLU A 11 -3.46 -10.42 10.37
CA GLU A 11 -3.79 -11.83 10.14
C GLU A 11 -4.81 -11.94 9.01
N PRO A 12 -4.59 -12.81 8.01
CA PRO A 12 -5.56 -13.04 6.95
C PRO A 12 -6.94 -13.41 7.49
N ILE A 13 -7.97 -12.82 6.89
CA ILE A 13 -9.37 -13.11 7.19
C ILE A 13 -9.70 -14.55 6.81
N ASN A 14 -9.19 -14.99 5.64
CA ASN A 14 -9.31 -16.38 5.22
C ASN A 14 -8.31 -17.28 6.01
N PRO A 15 -8.78 -18.19 6.87
CA PRO A 15 -7.91 -19.04 7.67
C PRO A 15 -6.92 -19.88 6.83
N LEU A 16 -7.31 -20.28 5.61
CA LEU A 16 -6.48 -21.06 4.70
C LEU A 16 -5.25 -20.29 4.20
N MET A 17 -5.25 -18.98 4.30
CA MET A 17 -4.13 -18.13 3.89
C MET A 17 -3.13 -17.84 5.02
N ARG A 18 -3.47 -18.10 6.29
CA ARG A 18 -2.67 -17.68 7.46
C ARG A 18 -1.27 -18.27 7.45
N ASP A 19 -1.13 -19.59 7.27
CA ASP A 19 0.17 -20.26 7.27
C ASP A 19 1.06 -19.79 6.11
N ASN A 20 0.45 -19.50 4.97
CA ASN A 20 1.19 -18.96 3.82
C ASN A 20 1.62 -17.51 4.06
N TRP A 21 0.72 -16.69 4.62
CA TRP A 21 1.00 -15.27 4.92
C TRP A 21 2.12 -15.10 5.94
N ALA A 22 2.17 -15.97 6.95
CA ALA A 22 3.23 -15.97 7.96
C ALA A 22 4.64 -16.21 7.38
N LYS A 23 4.75 -16.79 6.19
CA LYS A 23 6.01 -17.02 5.48
C LYS A 23 6.56 -15.80 4.77
N PHE A 24 5.74 -14.79 4.49
CA PHE A 24 6.14 -13.56 3.80
C PHE A 24 6.91 -12.61 4.74
N LYS A 25 8.17 -12.94 4.98
CA LYS A 25 9.00 -12.26 5.99
C LYS A 25 9.27 -10.78 5.66
N ARG A 26 9.43 -10.45 4.38
CA ARG A 26 9.67 -9.06 3.96
C ARG A 26 8.37 -8.28 3.88
N ASN A 27 7.30 -8.89 3.37
CA ASN A 27 5.98 -8.29 3.29
C ASN A 27 5.46 -7.89 4.67
N ASN A 28 5.68 -8.74 5.68
CA ASN A 28 5.19 -8.51 7.04
C ASN A 28 6.02 -7.48 7.83
N ILE A 29 6.97 -6.80 7.19
CA ILE A 29 7.60 -5.59 7.73
C ILE A 29 7.03 -4.38 6.98
N VAL A 30 6.16 -3.64 7.63
CA VAL A 30 5.62 -2.37 7.13
C VAL A 30 6.77 -1.37 6.95
N ARG A 31 6.70 -0.59 5.88
CA ARG A 31 7.72 0.41 5.56
C ARG A 31 7.09 1.69 5.07
N PHE A 32 7.63 2.81 5.53
CA PHE A 32 7.23 4.14 5.09
C PHE A 32 8.41 5.11 5.17
N GLN A 33 8.32 6.21 4.46
CA GLN A 33 9.22 7.34 4.59
C GLN A 33 8.43 8.54 5.10
N HIS A 34 8.96 9.24 6.11
CA HIS A 34 8.33 10.40 6.72
C HIS A 34 9.25 11.62 6.61
N TRP A 35 8.77 12.66 5.95
CA TRP A 35 9.40 13.97 5.85
C TRP A 35 8.77 14.85 6.90
N ARG A 36 9.47 15.07 7.98
CA ARG A 36 8.97 15.79 9.14
C ARG A 36 9.78 17.07 9.35
N HIS A 37 9.10 18.16 9.71
CA HIS A 37 9.71 19.38 10.22
C HIS A 37 10.19 19.17 11.67
N SER A 38 11.17 19.95 12.09
CA SER A 38 11.81 19.82 13.41
C SER A 38 11.08 20.57 14.53
N ASP A 39 10.22 21.49 14.18
CA ASP A 39 9.55 22.45 15.07
C ASP A 39 8.19 21.97 15.62
N GLY A 40 7.85 20.74 15.42
CA GLY A 40 6.63 20.10 15.95
C GLY A 40 5.82 19.36 14.90
N PRO A 41 4.69 18.75 15.30
CA PRO A 41 3.78 18.08 14.39
C PRO A 41 3.06 19.10 13.50
N ARG A 42 2.86 18.74 12.24
CA ARG A 42 2.19 19.55 11.23
C ARG A 42 1.11 18.75 10.50
N PRO A 43 0.18 19.43 9.79
CA PRO A 43 -0.72 18.73 8.88
C PRO A 43 0.09 17.79 7.98
N THR A 44 -0.32 16.53 7.90
CA THR A 44 0.45 15.51 7.21
C THR A 44 -0.28 15.02 5.96
N LEU A 45 0.38 15.12 4.80
CA LEU A 45 -0.06 14.50 3.57
C LEU A 45 0.51 13.08 3.50
N CYS A 46 -0.38 12.09 3.63
CA CYS A 46 -0.04 10.69 3.40
C CYS A 46 -0.23 10.32 1.93
N VAL A 47 0.67 9.51 1.40
CA VAL A 47 0.70 9.13 -0.01
C VAL A 47 0.84 7.63 -0.17
N ILE A 48 0.00 7.01 -1.00
CA ILE A 48 0.05 5.60 -1.38
C ILE A 48 0.33 5.49 -2.88
N HIS A 49 1.42 4.82 -3.23
CA HIS A 49 1.85 4.64 -4.62
C HIS A 49 0.95 3.67 -5.39
N GLY A 50 1.04 3.69 -6.71
CA GLY A 50 0.36 2.74 -7.59
C GLY A 50 1.05 1.37 -7.65
N PHE A 51 0.46 0.45 -8.44
CA PHE A 51 1.06 -0.85 -8.71
C PHE A 51 2.48 -0.71 -9.29
N MET A 52 3.36 -1.66 -8.99
CA MET A 52 4.79 -1.62 -9.30
C MET A 52 5.55 -0.45 -8.65
N GLY A 53 4.96 0.17 -7.63
CA GLY A 53 5.47 1.36 -6.95
C GLY A 53 6.98 1.47 -6.92
N SER A 54 7.43 2.60 -7.41
CA SER A 54 8.83 2.97 -7.56
C SER A 54 9.49 3.34 -6.24
N PRO A 55 10.82 3.55 -6.21
CA PRO A 55 11.51 4.12 -5.07
C PRO A 55 10.88 5.43 -4.58
N TYR A 56 11.03 5.73 -3.29
CA TYR A 56 10.45 6.93 -2.66
C TYR A 56 10.78 8.24 -3.41
N LEU A 57 11.99 8.33 -3.98
CA LEU A 57 12.39 9.51 -4.76
C LEU A 57 11.46 9.74 -5.96
N VAL A 58 11.17 8.68 -6.73
CA VAL A 58 10.31 8.77 -7.92
C VAL A 58 8.88 9.12 -7.51
N ASN A 59 8.34 8.46 -6.48
CA ASN A 59 7.02 8.78 -5.94
C ASN A 59 6.97 10.22 -5.39
N GLY A 60 8.04 10.66 -4.71
CA GLY A 60 8.15 12.01 -4.20
C GLY A 60 8.06 13.07 -5.29
N LEU A 61 8.69 12.86 -6.43
CA LEU A 61 8.61 13.75 -7.59
C LEU A 61 7.24 13.67 -8.27
N PHE A 62 6.72 12.45 -8.49
CA PHE A 62 5.43 12.23 -9.13
C PHE A 62 4.28 12.93 -8.42
N PHE A 63 4.23 12.86 -7.09
CA PHE A 63 3.22 13.51 -6.26
C PHE A 63 3.60 14.95 -5.87
N SER A 64 4.67 15.51 -6.43
CA SER A 64 5.14 16.88 -6.11
C SER A 64 5.38 17.11 -4.61
N LEU A 65 5.81 16.08 -3.88
CA LEU A 65 5.94 16.11 -2.42
C LEU A 65 6.92 17.17 -1.89
N PRO A 66 8.03 17.52 -2.59
CA PRO A 66 8.88 18.64 -2.17
C PRO A 66 8.13 19.98 -2.12
N TRP A 67 7.11 20.15 -2.97
CA TRP A 67 6.28 21.35 -2.94
C TRP A 67 5.40 21.38 -1.68
N PHE A 68 4.69 20.28 -1.38
CA PHE A 68 3.88 20.18 -0.16
C PHE A 68 4.72 20.37 1.10
N TYR A 69 5.91 19.75 1.15
CA TYR A 69 6.82 19.91 2.27
C TYR A 69 7.25 21.37 2.47
N ARG A 70 7.65 22.07 1.40
CA ARG A 70 8.01 23.50 1.47
C ARG A 70 6.82 24.38 1.82
N SER A 71 5.59 23.97 1.49
CA SER A 71 4.35 24.68 1.85
C SER A 71 3.94 24.44 3.31
N GLY A 72 4.75 23.73 4.09
CA GLY A 72 4.54 23.56 5.53
C GLY A 72 3.83 22.29 5.95
N TYR A 73 3.58 21.34 5.04
CA TYR A 73 3.07 20.03 5.38
C TYR A 73 4.20 19.06 5.76
N ASP A 74 3.94 18.18 6.70
CA ASP A 74 4.70 16.94 6.77
C ASP A 74 4.19 15.97 5.70
N VAL A 75 5.05 15.04 5.25
CA VAL A 75 4.71 14.10 4.19
C VAL A 75 5.05 12.68 4.61
N LEU A 76 4.13 11.74 4.39
CA LEU A 76 4.35 10.33 4.66
C LEU A 76 4.08 9.48 3.41
N LEU A 77 5.11 8.77 2.92
CA LEU A 77 4.99 7.83 1.82
C LEU A 77 4.91 6.41 2.37
N TYR A 78 3.76 5.77 2.20
CA TYR A 78 3.53 4.39 2.60
C TYR A 78 3.89 3.42 1.47
N THR A 79 4.53 2.30 1.83
CA THR A 79 4.81 1.20 0.89
C THR A 79 3.75 0.12 1.03
N LEU A 80 3.00 -0.13 -0.04
CA LEU A 80 2.00 -1.20 -0.10
C LEU A 80 2.61 -2.59 0.17
N PRO A 81 1.83 -3.56 0.68
CA PRO A 81 2.25 -4.95 0.76
C PRO A 81 2.85 -5.44 -0.56
N PHE A 82 3.82 -6.34 -0.49
CA PHE A 82 4.52 -6.95 -1.63
C PHE A 82 5.21 -5.97 -2.60
N HIS A 83 5.28 -4.66 -2.29
CA HIS A 83 5.93 -3.68 -3.15
C HIS A 83 7.29 -3.23 -2.60
N GLY A 84 8.18 -2.82 -3.49
CA GLY A 84 9.48 -2.28 -3.16
C GLY A 84 10.25 -3.16 -2.18
N ARG A 85 10.63 -2.61 -1.02
CA ARG A 85 11.35 -3.35 0.02
C ARG A 85 10.50 -4.37 0.77
N ARG A 86 9.17 -4.40 0.57
CA ARG A 86 8.25 -5.42 1.07
C ARG A 86 8.08 -6.60 0.09
N ALA A 87 8.53 -6.46 -1.17
CA ALA A 87 8.53 -7.58 -2.10
C ALA A 87 9.44 -8.70 -1.59
N GLU A 88 8.99 -9.95 -1.66
CA GLU A 88 9.80 -11.10 -1.28
C GLU A 88 11.00 -11.28 -2.23
N LYS A 89 12.08 -11.91 -1.76
CA LYS A 89 13.34 -12.01 -2.53
C LYS A 89 13.17 -12.65 -3.90
N ASN A 90 12.24 -13.61 -4.00
CA ASN A 90 11.98 -14.37 -5.23
C ASN A 90 10.84 -13.77 -6.07
N SER A 91 10.34 -12.58 -5.71
CA SER A 91 9.31 -11.90 -6.49
C SER A 91 9.90 -11.44 -7.82
N PRO A 92 9.30 -11.76 -8.96
CA PRO A 92 9.77 -11.33 -10.29
C PRO A 92 9.81 -9.81 -10.44
N PHE A 93 8.89 -9.10 -9.75
CA PHE A 93 8.79 -7.64 -9.75
C PHE A 93 8.03 -7.13 -8.51
N SER A 94 8.10 -5.82 -8.30
CA SER A 94 7.38 -5.12 -7.23
C SER A 94 5.86 -5.24 -7.40
N GLY A 95 5.17 -5.79 -6.39
CA GLY A 95 3.71 -6.00 -6.42
C GLY A 95 3.27 -7.40 -6.87
N TYR A 96 4.19 -8.27 -7.28
CA TYR A 96 3.86 -9.64 -7.72
C TYR A 96 2.92 -10.38 -6.74
N GLY A 97 3.19 -10.28 -5.45
CA GLY A 97 2.43 -10.98 -4.41
C GLY A 97 0.95 -10.58 -4.31
N TYR A 98 0.55 -9.42 -4.87
CA TYR A 98 -0.86 -9.04 -4.95
C TYR A 98 -1.68 -9.97 -5.84
N PHE A 99 -1.08 -10.52 -6.89
CA PHE A 99 -1.78 -11.31 -7.91
C PHE A 99 -1.39 -12.78 -7.89
N ALA A 100 -0.30 -13.13 -7.21
CA ALA A 100 0.25 -14.49 -7.21
C ALA A 100 -0.70 -15.54 -6.60
N ASN A 101 -1.59 -15.14 -5.70
CA ASN A 101 -2.55 -16.01 -5.02
C ASN A 101 -4.01 -15.73 -5.47
N GLY A 102 -4.21 -15.22 -6.69
CA GLY A 102 -5.52 -14.93 -7.25
C GLY A 102 -6.29 -13.86 -6.49
N MET A 103 -7.62 -13.82 -6.66
CA MET A 103 -8.50 -12.83 -6.02
C MET A 103 -8.47 -12.90 -4.49
N THR A 104 -8.40 -14.09 -3.91
CA THR A 104 -8.29 -14.25 -2.46
C THR A 104 -7.02 -13.59 -1.93
N GLY A 105 -5.87 -13.84 -2.57
CA GLY A 105 -4.60 -13.21 -2.19
C GLY A 105 -4.61 -11.69 -2.38
N PHE A 106 -5.27 -11.21 -3.45
CA PHE A 106 -5.49 -9.78 -3.67
C PHE A 106 -6.31 -9.15 -2.53
N ALA A 107 -7.43 -9.76 -2.16
CA ALA A 107 -8.29 -9.27 -1.08
C ALA A 107 -7.54 -9.22 0.26
N GLU A 108 -6.76 -10.25 0.59
CA GLU A 108 -5.93 -10.27 1.81
C GLU A 108 -4.82 -9.20 1.77
N ALA A 109 -4.18 -8.99 0.62
CA ALA A 109 -3.17 -7.94 0.47
C ALA A 109 -3.78 -6.53 0.64
N MET A 110 -5.01 -6.32 0.13
CA MET A 110 -5.77 -5.08 0.36
C MET A 110 -6.15 -4.92 1.82
N GLY A 111 -6.64 -5.98 2.47
CA GLY A 111 -6.94 -6.00 3.90
C GLY A 111 -5.70 -5.63 4.73
N GLN A 112 -4.55 -6.23 4.42
CA GLN A 112 -3.28 -5.88 5.06
C GLN A 112 -2.88 -4.43 4.79
N ALA A 113 -3.08 -3.92 3.58
CA ALA A 113 -2.73 -2.54 3.25
C ALA A 113 -3.53 -1.55 4.11
N VAL A 114 -4.83 -1.77 4.28
CA VAL A 114 -5.69 -0.95 5.13
C VAL A 114 -5.31 -1.08 6.61
N TYR A 115 -5.12 -2.31 7.09
CA TYR A 115 -4.72 -2.58 8.47
C TYR A 115 -3.42 -1.89 8.85
N ASP A 116 -2.37 -2.09 8.04
CA ASP A 116 -1.05 -1.52 8.25
C ASP A 116 -1.09 0.02 8.20
N PHE A 117 -1.87 0.58 7.28
CA PHE A 117 -2.01 2.03 7.17
C PHE A 117 -2.73 2.62 8.38
N ARG A 118 -3.79 1.98 8.88
CA ARG A 118 -4.46 2.39 10.12
C ARG A 118 -3.52 2.36 11.33
N THR A 119 -2.58 1.41 11.37
CA THR A 119 -1.52 1.39 12.39
C THR A 119 -0.58 2.61 12.24
N ILE A 120 -0.30 3.06 11.01
CA ILE A 120 0.43 4.32 10.78
C ILE A 120 -0.39 5.53 11.25
N LEU A 121 -1.71 5.56 11.03
CA LEU A 121 -2.57 6.62 11.56
C LEU A 121 -2.53 6.69 13.08
N ASN A 122 -2.59 5.54 13.77
CA ASN A 122 -2.43 5.48 15.24
C ASN A 122 -1.07 6.06 15.67
N TRP A 123 -0.01 5.76 14.92
CA TRP A 123 1.32 6.28 15.21
C TRP A 123 1.41 7.79 14.97
N LEU A 124 0.82 8.32 13.90
CA LEU A 124 0.78 9.77 13.62
C LEU A 124 0.02 10.53 14.72
N GLU A 125 -1.15 10.03 15.12
CA GLU A 125 -1.94 10.57 16.21
C GLU A 125 -1.16 10.59 17.55
N HIS A 126 -0.47 9.49 17.87
CA HIS A 126 0.41 9.44 19.04
C HIS A 126 1.58 10.45 18.96
N LYS A 127 2.01 10.85 17.76
CA LYS A 127 2.99 11.92 17.53
C LYS A 127 2.41 13.34 17.56
N GLY A 128 1.11 13.47 17.83
CA GLY A 128 0.42 14.75 17.94
C GLY A 128 -0.03 15.32 16.58
N VAL A 129 -0.08 14.50 15.53
CA VAL A 129 -0.63 14.93 14.24
C VAL A 129 -2.15 14.83 14.30
N ASP A 130 -2.83 15.95 14.17
CA ASP A 130 -4.30 16.09 14.27
C ASP A 130 -4.99 16.31 12.91
N ARG A 131 -4.22 16.62 11.87
CA ARG A 131 -4.73 16.87 10.51
C ARG A 131 -4.03 15.99 9.51
N ILE A 132 -4.77 15.03 8.96
CA ILE A 132 -4.22 14.04 8.02
C ILE A 132 -5.04 14.07 6.73
N ALA A 133 -4.37 14.28 5.60
CA ALA A 133 -4.91 14.06 4.27
C ALA A 133 -4.27 12.82 3.65
N LEU A 134 -5.03 12.09 2.85
CA LEU A 134 -4.55 10.90 2.15
C LEU A 134 -4.76 11.04 0.65
N THR A 135 -3.74 10.73 -0.13
CA THR A 135 -3.84 10.61 -1.58
C THR A 135 -3.19 9.32 -2.05
N GLY A 136 -3.61 8.82 -3.19
CA GLY A 136 -3.03 7.62 -3.79
C GLY A 136 -3.30 7.55 -5.27
N LEU A 137 -2.45 6.79 -5.98
CA LEU A 137 -2.55 6.61 -7.42
C LEU A 137 -2.98 5.18 -7.76
N SER A 138 -3.95 4.99 -8.66
CA SER A 138 -4.36 3.68 -9.18
C SER A 138 -4.68 2.69 -8.05
N LEU A 139 -3.88 1.63 -7.85
CA LEU A 139 -3.99 0.71 -6.70
C LEU A 139 -3.92 1.46 -5.37
N GLY A 140 -3.04 2.47 -5.24
CA GLY A 140 -2.98 3.35 -4.06
C GLY A 140 -4.21 4.24 -3.92
N GLY A 141 -4.82 4.66 -5.03
CA GLY A 141 -6.09 5.38 -5.03
C GLY A 141 -7.23 4.51 -4.51
N TYR A 142 -7.32 3.27 -4.96
CA TYR A 142 -8.27 2.29 -4.44
C TYR A 142 -8.05 2.02 -2.95
N THR A 143 -6.80 1.78 -2.55
CA THR A 143 -6.45 1.61 -1.13
C THR A 143 -6.84 2.83 -0.30
N SER A 144 -6.63 4.05 -0.81
CA SER A 144 -7.00 5.28 -0.11
C SER A 144 -8.51 5.38 0.13
N ALA A 145 -9.32 5.00 -0.85
CA ALA A 145 -10.78 4.94 -0.71
C ALA A 145 -11.22 3.90 0.34
N LEU A 146 -10.58 2.72 0.36
CA LEU A 146 -10.85 1.70 1.37
C LEU A 146 -10.45 2.16 2.78
N VAL A 147 -9.31 2.83 2.93
CA VAL A 147 -8.91 3.41 4.22
C VAL A 147 -9.95 4.42 4.68
N ALA A 148 -10.41 5.31 3.78
CA ALA A 148 -11.43 6.32 4.11
C ALA A 148 -12.78 5.71 4.52
N SER A 149 -13.13 4.53 3.98
CA SER A 149 -14.35 3.83 4.38
C SER A 149 -14.22 3.13 5.74
N ALA A 150 -13.02 2.92 6.24
CA ALA A 150 -12.71 2.18 7.46
C ALA A 150 -12.18 3.05 8.61
N ASP A 151 -11.89 4.33 8.35
CA ASP A 151 -11.25 5.23 9.33
C ASP A 151 -11.68 6.69 9.10
N ASP A 152 -12.24 7.32 10.11
CA ASP A 152 -12.82 8.66 10.08
C ASP A 152 -11.83 9.79 10.41
N ARG A 153 -10.57 9.47 10.73
CA ARG A 153 -9.54 10.46 11.08
C ARG A 153 -9.01 11.27 9.89
N LEU A 154 -9.32 10.84 8.67
CA LEU A 154 -8.86 11.52 7.47
C LEU A 154 -9.74 12.73 7.14
N GLN A 155 -9.16 13.92 7.14
CA GLN A 155 -9.88 15.16 6.82
C GLN A 155 -10.12 15.35 5.32
N ALA A 156 -9.26 14.77 4.49
CA ALA A 156 -9.41 14.78 3.04
C ALA A 156 -8.81 13.51 2.44
N VAL A 157 -9.48 12.97 1.43
CA VAL A 157 -8.99 11.82 0.66
C VAL A 157 -9.12 12.12 -0.82
N ILE A 158 -8.01 11.97 -1.55
CA ILE A 158 -7.93 12.28 -2.98
C ILE A 158 -7.45 11.01 -3.73
N PRO A 159 -8.36 10.09 -4.09
CA PRO A 159 -8.01 8.95 -4.92
C PRO A 159 -7.77 9.39 -6.36
N ASN A 160 -6.54 9.26 -6.86
CA ASN A 160 -6.22 9.58 -8.25
C ASN A 160 -6.34 8.32 -9.10
N VAL A 161 -7.19 8.37 -10.15
CA VAL A 161 -7.47 7.25 -11.08
C VAL A 161 -7.53 5.90 -10.36
N PRO A 162 -8.42 5.73 -9.37
CA PRO A 162 -8.47 4.53 -8.55
C PRO A 162 -8.80 3.29 -9.40
N LEU A 163 -8.25 2.14 -9.01
CA LEU A 163 -8.61 0.85 -9.58
C LEU A 163 -10.00 0.44 -9.06
N VAL A 164 -11.07 0.83 -9.75
CA VAL A 164 -12.45 0.60 -9.28
C VAL A 164 -13.00 -0.80 -9.56
N THR A 165 -12.41 -1.51 -10.52
CA THR A 165 -12.79 -2.87 -10.92
C THR A 165 -11.56 -3.78 -10.86
N PRO A 166 -11.15 -4.25 -9.66
CA PRO A 166 -9.96 -5.10 -9.53
C PRO A 166 -10.02 -6.37 -10.38
N GLU A 167 -11.22 -6.94 -10.55
CA GLU A 167 -11.46 -8.13 -11.38
C GLU A 167 -11.03 -7.92 -12.83
N SER A 168 -11.25 -6.77 -13.42
CA SER A 168 -10.81 -6.48 -14.79
C SER A 168 -9.29 -6.42 -14.92
N ALA A 169 -8.58 -6.06 -13.83
CA ALA A 169 -7.12 -6.06 -13.83
C ALA A 169 -6.53 -7.47 -13.95
N PHE A 170 -7.25 -8.49 -13.50
CA PHE A 170 -6.81 -9.88 -13.62
C PHE A 170 -6.90 -10.41 -15.04
N ASP A 171 -7.86 -9.95 -15.82
CA ASP A 171 -8.12 -10.47 -17.16
C ASP A 171 -7.46 -9.59 -18.25
N ASP A 172 -7.52 -8.28 -18.14
CA ASP A 172 -7.22 -7.37 -19.24
C ASP A 172 -5.97 -6.50 -19.03
N TRP A 173 -5.61 -6.20 -17.78
CA TRP A 173 -4.57 -5.22 -17.50
C TRP A 173 -3.16 -5.82 -17.50
N TRP A 174 -2.30 -5.35 -18.40
CA TRP A 174 -0.88 -5.69 -18.36
C TRP A 174 -0.15 -4.88 -17.25
N PRO A 175 0.73 -5.48 -16.42
CA PRO A 175 1.23 -6.86 -16.44
C PRO A 175 0.43 -7.85 -15.58
N ALA A 176 -0.62 -7.44 -14.87
CA ALA A 176 -1.36 -8.30 -13.95
C ALA A 176 -1.95 -9.51 -14.67
N SER A 177 -2.57 -9.32 -15.84
CA SER A 177 -3.13 -10.42 -16.66
C SER A 177 -2.05 -11.47 -17.03
N LYS A 178 -0.82 -11.05 -17.30
CA LYS A 178 0.29 -11.99 -17.59
C LYS A 178 0.73 -12.78 -16.38
N VAL A 179 0.76 -12.14 -15.20
CA VAL A 179 1.04 -12.86 -13.94
C VAL A 179 -0.02 -13.91 -13.68
N VAL A 180 -1.29 -13.56 -13.83
CA VAL A 180 -2.41 -14.49 -13.64
C VAL A 180 -2.37 -15.63 -14.65
N GLN A 181 -2.10 -15.35 -15.92
CA GLN A 181 -1.94 -16.37 -16.95
C GLN A 181 -0.80 -17.33 -16.62
N LEU A 182 0.36 -16.81 -16.19
CA LEU A 182 1.51 -17.61 -15.82
C LEU A 182 1.22 -18.51 -14.59
N THR A 183 0.57 -17.96 -13.57
CA THR A 183 0.20 -18.72 -12.37
C THR A 183 -0.84 -19.79 -12.66
N ARG A 184 -1.80 -19.53 -13.56
CA ARG A 184 -2.77 -20.53 -14.05
C ARG A 184 -2.07 -21.65 -14.81
N PHE A 185 -1.06 -21.33 -15.63
CA PHE A 185 -0.29 -22.32 -16.38
C PHE A 185 0.57 -23.21 -15.47
N VAL A 186 1.22 -22.62 -14.46
CA VAL A 186 2.12 -23.36 -13.53
C VAL A 186 1.35 -24.05 -12.40
N GLY A 187 0.22 -23.52 -11.97
CA GLY A 187 -0.48 -23.92 -10.74
C GLY A 187 -1.82 -24.61 -10.92
N GLY A 188 -2.32 -24.80 -12.14
CA GLY A 188 -3.59 -25.50 -12.39
C GLY A 188 -4.82 -24.86 -11.72
N MET A 189 -4.84 -23.54 -11.53
CA MET A 189 -5.99 -22.83 -10.95
C MET A 189 -7.20 -22.98 -11.85
N SER A 190 -8.20 -23.77 -11.41
CA SER A 190 -9.54 -23.79 -11.98
C SER A 190 -10.24 -22.45 -11.73
N ARG A 191 -11.03 -21.99 -12.71
CA ARG A 191 -11.98 -20.90 -12.52
C ARG A 191 -13.04 -21.35 -11.50
N GLU A 192 -13.11 -20.71 -10.37
CA GLU A 192 -14.30 -20.61 -9.55
C GLU A 192 -14.84 -19.19 -9.64
#